data_70e5a127d90ea660b6aca97d92a41433
#
_entry.id   70e5a127d90ea660b6aca97d92a41433
#
_cell.length_a   1.000
_cell.length_b   1.000
_cell.length_c   1.000
_cell.angle_alpha   90.00
_cell.angle_beta   90.00
_cell.angle_gamma   90.00
#
_symmetry.space_group_name_H-M   'P 1'
#
loop_
_entity.id
_entity.type
_entity.pdbx_description
1 polymer ?
#
loop_
_entity_poly.entity_id
_entity_poly.type
_entity_poly.pdbx_seq_one_letter_code
_entity_poly.pdbx_strand_id
1 'polypeptide(L)'
;MTRIDIISGFLGAGKTTLIKKLLGDALKGQQVVLIENEFGEIGIDGGFLKDAGIEIREMNSGCICCSLVGDFGAALKDVITKYHPDRIIIEPSGVGKLSDVIKAVDGVEKEAGVALNSATTVVDVMKCKMYLRNFGEFFENQVKSAGTIILSRTDKADTEKVEAAVKMLRELNPEAHIITTPVEVLGGKKVL
;
A
#
# COMPACT_ATOMS: atom_id res chain seq x y z
N MET A 1 -19.72 4.29 4.76
CA MET A 1 -18.94 3.07 4.48
C MET A 1 -17.49 3.49 4.34
N THR A 2 -16.63 3.04 5.23
CA THR A 2 -15.21 3.38 5.25
C THR A 2 -14.49 2.71 4.09
N ARG A 3 -13.66 3.46 3.35
CA ARG A 3 -12.89 2.93 2.21
C ARG A 3 -11.53 2.44 2.70
N ILE A 4 -11.08 1.31 2.17
CA ILE A 4 -9.76 0.75 2.45
C ILE A 4 -8.88 0.85 1.20
N ASP A 5 -7.67 1.39 1.37
CA ASP A 5 -6.62 1.40 0.35
C ASP A 5 -5.41 0.64 0.87
N ILE A 6 -4.94 -0.32 0.09
CA ILE A 6 -3.75 -1.11 0.42
C ILE A 6 -2.58 -0.58 -0.41
N ILE A 7 -1.51 -0.16 0.27
CA ILE A 7 -0.27 0.31 -0.36
C ILE A 7 0.83 -0.70 -0.08
N SER A 8 0.97 -1.64 -0.99
CA SER A 8 1.97 -2.71 -0.96
C SER A 8 3.24 -2.35 -1.74
N GLY A 9 4.24 -3.17 -1.63
CA GLY A 9 5.51 -3.04 -2.35
C GLY A 9 6.67 -3.58 -1.53
N PHE A 10 7.74 -3.97 -2.21
CA PHE A 10 8.91 -4.57 -1.56
C PHE A 10 9.63 -3.59 -0.63
N LEU A 11 10.54 -4.11 0.20
CA LEU A 11 11.32 -3.30 1.15
C LEU A 11 12.05 -2.15 0.43
N GLY A 12 11.89 -0.93 0.94
CA GLY A 12 12.54 0.26 0.39
C GLY A 12 12.00 0.72 -0.98
N ALA A 13 10.87 0.21 -1.46
CA ALA A 13 10.27 0.59 -2.75
C ALA A 13 9.74 2.03 -2.78
N GLY A 14 9.50 2.65 -1.63
CA GLY A 14 8.96 4.01 -1.54
C GLY A 14 7.49 4.10 -1.11
N LYS A 15 6.96 3.07 -0.44
CA LYS A 15 5.59 3.05 0.09
C LYS A 15 5.30 4.25 0.98
N THR A 16 6.13 4.47 1.99
CA THR A 16 6.01 5.57 2.94
C THR A 16 6.03 6.94 2.24
N THR A 17 6.87 7.11 1.21
CA THR A 17 6.91 8.34 0.41
C THR A 17 5.58 8.58 -0.31
N LEU A 18 5.01 7.53 -0.91
CA LEU A 18 3.71 7.60 -1.57
C LEU A 18 2.60 7.93 -0.56
N ILE A 19 2.58 7.24 0.58
CA ILE A 19 1.58 7.48 1.63
C ILE A 19 1.62 8.93 2.10
N LYS A 20 2.80 9.47 2.41
CA LYS A 20 2.96 10.90 2.78
C LYS A 20 2.41 11.84 1.70
N LYS A 21 2.67 11.54 0.44
CA LYS A 21 2.14 12.31 -0.70
C LYS A 21 0.62 12.27 -0.75
N LEU A 22 0.02 11.09 -0.61
CA LEU A 22 -1.44 10.93 -0.61
C LEU A 22 -2.10 11.68 0.55
N LEU A 23 -1.53 11.61 1.74
CA LEU A 23 -2.02 12.28 2.93
C LEU A 23 -1.95 13.81 2.79
N GLY A 24 -0.89 14.34 2.18
CA GLY A 24 -0.70 15.77 1.97
C GLY A 24 -1.50 16.38 0.81
N ASP A 25 -2.00 15.55 -0.11
CA ASP A 25 -2.66 15.97 -1.36
C ASP A 25 -4.10 15.44 -1.45
N ALA A 26 -4.27 14.22 -1.92
CA ALA A 26 -5.59 13.67 -2.27
C ALA A 26 -6.51 13.42 -1.08
N LEU A 27 -5.93 13.16 0.09
CA LEU A 27 -6.66 12.82 1.32
C LEU A 27 -6.73 13.97 2.32
N LYS A 28 -6.26 15.14 1.93
CA LYS A 28 -6.31 16.32 2.78
C LYS A 28 -7.75 16.67 3.17
N GLY A 29 -7.98 16.76 4.48
CA GLY A 29 -9.30 17.06 5.03
C GLY A 29 -10.23 15.87 5.22
N GLN A 30 -9.78 14.65 4.90
CA GLN A 30 -10.47 13.40 5.25
C GLN A 30 -9.96 12.88 6.59
N GLN A 31 -10.81 12.18 7.32
CA GLN A 31 -10.40 11.46 8.52
C GLN A 31 -9.79 10.12 8.10
N VAL A 32 -8.47 10.03 8.18
CA VAL A 32 -7.70 8.88 7.71
C VAL A 32 -7.03 8.19 8.88
N VAL A 33 -7.13 6.86 8.91
CA VAL A 33 -6.33 6.00 9.80
C VAL A 33 -5.31 5.24 8.97
N LEU A 34 -4.07 5.25 9.39
CA LEU A 34 -2.98 4.47 8.80
C LEU A 34 -2.69 3.24 9.68
N ILE A 35 -2.73 2.06 9.07
CA ILE A 35 -2.37 0.79 9.69
C ILE A 35 -1.07 0.32 9.06
N GLU A 36 0.01 0.33 9.83
CA GLU A 36 1.32 -0.13 9.41
C GLU A 36 1.61 -1.51 10.03
N ASN A 37 2.15 -2.41 9.23
CA ASN A 37 2.57 -3.74 9.67
C ASN A 37 4.08 -3.89 9.43
N GLU A 38 4.89 -3.11 10.13
CA GLU A 38 6.35 -3.26 10.12
C GLU A 38 6.89 -3.66 11.50
N PHE A 39 7.87 -4.56 11.48
CA PHE A 39 8.69 -4.88 12.64
C PHE A 39 9.74 -3.77 12.82
N GLY A 40 9.56 -2.95 13.82
CA GLY A 40 10.61 -2.05 14.30
C GLY A 40 10.53 -0.63 13.82
N GLU A 41 10.72 0.40 14.03
CA GLU A 41 10.79 1.83 13.78
C GLU A 41 9.66 2.43 12.93
N ILE A 42 8.97 3.38 13.49
CA ILE A 42 7.95 4.21 12.84
C ILE A 42 8.57 4.89 11.62
N GLY A 43 8.27 4.39 10.43
CA GLY A 43 8.79 4.94 9.17
C GLY A 43 8.20 6.30 8.79
N ILE A 44 7.13 6.74 9.47
CA ILE A 44 6.47 8.03 9.24
C ILE A 44 6.65 8.88 10.49
N ASP A 45 7.14 10.09 10.30
CA ASP A 45 7.30 11.06 11.38
C ASP A 45 5.95 11.36 12.04
N GLY A 46 5.76 10.85 13.27
CA GLY A 46 4.51 10.99 14.03
C GLY A 46 4.09 12.45 14.25
N GLY A 47 5.00 13.41 14.13
CA GLY A 47 4.72 14.83 14.14
C GLY A 47 3.93 15.29 12.92
N PHE A 48 4.35 14.90 11.71
CA PHE A 48 3.68 15.27 10.46
C PHE A 48 2.22 14.78 10.41
N LEU A 49 1.97 13.58 10.93
CA LEU A 49 0.65 12.96 10.87
C LEU A 49 -0.31 13.56 11.92
N LYS A 50 0.19 13.91 13.11
CA LYS A 50 -0.61 14.61 14.13
C LYS A 50 -1.04 16.00 13.66
N ASP A 51 -0.15 16.73 13.01
CA ASP A 51 -0.44 18.06 12.48
C ASP A 51 -1.45 18.02 11.33
N ALA A 52 -1.49 16.90 10.60
CA ALA A 52 -2.47 16.65 9.53
C ALA A 52 -3.82 16.09 10.04
N GLY A 53 -3.97 15.85 11.35
CA GLY A 53 -5.19 15.24 11.92
C GLY A 53 -5.33 13.75 11.61
N ILE A 54 -4.23 13.04 11.35
CA ILE A 54 -4.22 11.65 10.97
C ILE A 54 -3.90 10.80 12.19
N GLU A 55 -4.72 9.82 12.47
CA GLU A 55 -4.48 8.81 13.50
C GLU A 55 -3.63 7.68 12.93
N ILE A 56 -2.46 7.46 13.58
CA ILE A 56 -1.61 6.30 13.28
C ILE A 56 -1.93 5.20 14.27
N ARG A 57 -2.15 4.00 13.76
CA ARG A 57 -2.21 2.81 14.58
C ARG A 57 -1.22 1.77 14.09
N GLU A 58 -0.24 1.47 14.94
CA GLU A 58 0.62 0.31 14.78
C GLU A 58 -0.15 -0.93 15.24
N MET A 59 -0.26 -1.92 14.36
CA MET A 59 -0.75 -3.22 14.76
C MET A 59 0.44 -4.12 15.12
N ASN A 60 0.81 -4.11 16.41
CA ASN A 60 1.91 -4.91 16.95
C ASN A 60 1.58 -6.41 17.12
N SER A 61 0.44 -6.87 16.66
CA SER A 61 -0.02 -8.25 16.87
C SER A 61 0.16 -9.09 15.62
N GLY A 62 1.38 -9.56 15.39
CA GLY A 62 1.62 -10.58 14.37
C GLY A 62 1.33 -10.11 12.93
N CYS A 63 1.98 -10.75 11.99
CA CYS A 63 1.78 -10.48 10.57
C CYS A 63 0.29 -10.52 10.21
N ILE A 64 -0.26 -9.50 9.54
CA ILE A 64 -1.62 -9.55 8.93
C ILE A 64 -1.76 -10.84 8.07
N CYS A 65 -0.64 -11.32 7.55
CA CYS A 65 -0.54 -12.55 6.77
C CYS A 65 -0.58 -13.84 7.60
N CYS A 66 -0.27 -13.80 8.91
CA CYS A 66 -0.06 -15.00 9.71
C CYS A 66 -1.10 -15.22 10.81
N SER A 67 -1.85 -14.19 11.21
CA SER A 67 -2.85 -14.29 12.27
C SER A 67 -4.24 -14.17 11.70
N LEU A 68 -4.91 -15.30 11.63
CA LEU A 68 -6.38 -15.48 11.63
C LEU A 68 -7.21 -14.25 11.21
N VAL A 69 -7.93 -14.36 10.13
CA VAL A 69 -8.93 -13.41 9.60
C VAL A 69 -9.83 -12.81 10.70
N GLY A 70 -10.05 -13.54 11.80
CA GLY A 70 -10.85 -13.09 12.94
C GLY A 70 -10.23 -11.92 13.73
N ASP A 71 -8.93 -11.95 13.99
CA ASP A 71 -8.26 -10.88 14.76
C ASP A 71 -8.17 -9.59 13.94
N PHE A 72 -7.99 -9.71 12.63
CA PHE A 72 -7.95 -8.56 11.73
C PHE A 72 -9.32 -7.86 11.64
N GLY A 73 -10.41 -8.66 11.53
CA GLY A 73 -11.76 -8.13 11.51
C GLY A 73 -12.14 -7.39 12.78
N ALA A 74 -11.78 -7.96 13.95
CA ALA A 74 -12.00 -7.32 15.25
C ALA A 74 -11.22 -6.00 15.36
N ALA A 75 -9.95 -5.98 14.93
CA ALA A 75 -9.13 -4.78 14.95
C ALA A 75 -9.66 -3.68 14.01
N LEU A 76 -10.16 -4.02 12.84
CA LEU A 76 -10.83 -3.06 11.93
C LEU A 76 -12.11 -2.49 12.56
N LYS A 77 -12.94 -3.33 13.17
CA LYS A 77 -14.16 -2.87 13.87
C LYS A 77 -13.83 -1.89 15.00
N ASP A 78 -12.79 -2.18 15.78
CA ASP A 78 -12.32 -1.29 16.84
C ASP A 78 -11.89 0.07 16.30
N VAL A 79 -11.11 0.08 15.21
CA VAL A 79 -10.67 1.30 14.53
C VAL A 79 -11.86 2.11 14.02
N ILE A 80 -12.81 1.46 13.37
CA ILE A 80 -14.02 2.13 12.83
C ILE A 80 -14.87 2.70 13.96
N THR A 81 -15.10 1.93 15.01
CA THR A 81 -15.93 2.36 16.15
C THR A 81 -15.30 3.52 16.91
N LYS A 82 -13.97 3.50 17.06
CA LYS A 82 -13.27 4.51 17.84
C LYS A 82 -13.02 5.81 17.09
N TYR A 83 -12.66 5.72 15.80
CA TYR A 83 -12.18 6.85 15.03
C TYR A 83 -13.13 7.33 13.94
N HIS A 84 -14.15 6.53 13.59
CA HIS A 84 -15.11 6.81 12.50
C HIS A 84 -14.45 7.34 11.22
N PRO A 85 -13.41 6.64 10.70
CA PRO A 85 -12.63 7.16 9.60
C PRO A 85 -13.42 7.14 8.27
N ASP A 86 -13.18 8.14 7.43
CA ASP A 86 -13.63 8.12 6.04
C ASP A 86 -12.85 7.09 5.24
N ARG A 87 -11.57 6.89 5.64
CA ARG A 87 -10.61 6.05 4.91
C ARG A 87 -9.60 5.39 5.84
N ILE A 88 -9.23 4.17 5.50
CA ILE A 88 -8.15 3.42 6.14
C ILE A 88 -7.10 3.12 5.08
N ILE A 89 -5.84 3.47 5.34
CA ILE A 89 -4.70 3.03 4.53
C ILE A 89 -4.04 1.87 5.26
N ILE A 90 -3.79 0.77 4.55
CA ILE A 90 -3.05 -0.37 5.07
C ILE A 90 -1.70 -0.44 4.34
N GLU A 91 -0.61 -0.34 5.08
CA GLU A 91 0.75 -0.60 4.61
C GLU A 91 1.21 -1.97 5.13
N PRO A 92 1.09 -3.06 4.35
CA PRO A 92 1.58 -4.36 4.78
C PRO A 92 3.10 -4.42 4.75
N SER A 93 3.67 -5.42 5.44
CA SER A 93 5.10 -5.70 5.38
C SER A 93 5.61 -5.82 3.94
N GLY A 94 6.80 -5.28 3.68
CA GLY A 94 7.44 -5.34 2.36
C GLY A 94 7.72 -6.76 1.85
N VAL A 95 7.69 -7.76 2.70
CA VAL A 95 7.76 -9.19 2.35
C VAL A 95 6.42 -9.92 2.50
N GLY A 96 5.32 -9.19 2.68
CA GLY A 96 3.97 -9.74 2.73
C GLY A 96 3.38 -10.00 1.33
N LYS A 97 2.47 -10.96 1.24
CA LYS A 97 1.68 -11.22 0.03
C LYS A 97 0.48 -10.28 -0.01
N LEU A 98 0.37 -9.48 -1.06
CA LEU A 98 -0.77 -8.57 -1.24
C LEU A 98 -2.10 -9.33 -1.32
N SER A 99 -2.11 -10.51 -1.96
CA SER A 99 -3.30 -11.35 -2.05
C SER A 99 -3.88 -11.75 -0.70
N ASP A 100 -3.04 -11.94 0.32
CA ASP A 100 -3.50 -12.33 1.65
C ASP A 100 -4.16 -11.16 2.37
N VAL A 101 -3.62 -9.95 2.20
CA VAL A 101 -4.21 -8.72 2.74
C VAL A 101 -5.56 -8.41 2.07
N ILE A 102 -5.64 -8.55 0.74
CA ILE A 102 -6.90 -8.39 0.00
C ILE A 102 -7.96 -9.36 0.54
N LYS A 103 -7.63 -10.66 0.65
CA LYS A 103 -8.55 -11.67 1.19
C LYS A 103 -9.00 -11.36 2.63
N ALA A 104 -8.09 -10.86 3.47
CA ALA A 104 -8.42 -10.48 4.83
C ALA A 104 -9.42 -9.32 4.87
N VAL A 105 -9.25 -8.32 4.00
CA VAL A 105 -10.21 -7.20 3.86
C VAL A 105 -11.55 -7.70 3.33
N ASP A 106 -11.57 -8.47 2.24
CA ASP A 106 -12.78 -9.03 1.63
C ASP A 106 -13.59 -9.86 2.63
N GLY A 107 -12.89 -10.63 3.46
CA GLY A 107 -13.50 -11.50 4.49
C GLY A 107 -14.27 -10.73 5.57
N VAL A 108 -13.95 -9.46 5.78
CA VAL A 108 -14.55 -8.64 6.86
C VAL A 108 -15.40 -7.47 6.35
N GLU A 109 -15.45 -7.23 5.04
CA GLU A 109 -16.13 -6.07 4.44
C GLU A 109 -17.55 -5.86 4.99
N LYS A 110 -18.37 -6.91 4.94
CA LYS A 110 -19.77 -6.84 5.36
C LYS A 110 -19.93 -6.64 6.87
N GLU A 111 -19.09 -7.32 7.66
CA GLU A 111 -19.15 -7.25 9.10
C GLU A 111 -18.63 -5.94 9.68
N ALA A 112 -17.56 -5.42 9.08
CA ALA A 112 -16.89 -4.20 9.53
C ALA A 112 -17.47 -2.93 8.90
N GLY A 113 -18.32 -3.04 7.87
CA GLY A 113 -18.87 -1.87 7.16
C GLY A 113 -17.82 -1.12 6.36
N VAL A 114 -16.85 -1.83 5.81
CA VAL A 114 -15.76 -1.32 4.97
C VAL A 114 -15.90 -1.77 3.52
N ALA A 115 -15.15 -1.16 2.62
CA ALA A 115 -15.01 -1.64 1.24
C ALA A 115 -13.59 -1.42 0.76
N LEU A 116 -13.02 -2.43 0.07
CA LEU A 116 -11.75 -2.28 -0.63
C LEU A 116 -11.93 -1.27 -1.77
N ASN A 117 -11.17 -0.19 -1.73
CA ASN A 117 -11.20 0.87 -2.74
C ASN A 117 -10.06 0.71 -3.75
N SER A 118 -8.83 0.47 -3.26
CA SER A 118 -7.68 0.25 -4.12
C SER A 118 -6.67 -0.73 -3.51
N ALA A 119 -5.96 -1.45 -4.40
CA ALA A 119 -4.80 -2.25 -4.06
C ALA A 119 -3.65 -1.84 -4.98
N THR A 120 -2.70 -1.11 -4.41
CA THR A 120 -1.58 -0.49 -5.14
C THR A 120 -0.27 -1.13 -4.71
N THR A 121 0.59 -1.46 -5.68
CA THR A 121 1.95 -1.93 -5.44
C THR A 121 2.97 -0.90 -5.91
N VAL A 122 3.86 -0.48 -5.03
CA VAL A 122 4.99 0.39 -5.35
C VAL A 122 6.18 -0.47 -5.73
N VAL A 123 6.77 -0.20 -6.89
CA VAL A 123 7.91 -0.93 -7.44
C VAL A 123 9.07 0.02 -7.72
N ASP A 124 10.22 -0.24 -7.11
CA ASP A 124 11.46 0.48 -7.41
C ASP A 124 11.98 0.08 -8.79
N VAL A 125 11.95 1.00 -9.75
CA VAL A 125 12.40 0.74 -11.13
C VAL A 125 13.86 0.30 -11.20
N MET A 126 14.69 0.79 -10.26
CA MET A 126 16.12 0.47 -10.21
C MET A 126 16.39 -0.97 -9.75
N LYS A 127 15.46 -1.57 -9.01
CA LYS A 127 15.64 -2.87 -8.34
C LYS A 127 14.69 -3.96 -8.83
N CYS A 128 13.74 -3.61 -9.68
CA CYS A 128 12.65 -4.45 -10.15
C CYS A 128 13.14 -5.84 -10.62
N LYS A 129 14.12 -5.88 -11.54
CA LYS A 129 14.69 -7.12 -12.07
C LYS A 129 15.38 -7.96 -11.00
N MET A 130 16.08 -7.30 -10.08
CA MET A 130 16.78 -7.97 -8.96
C MET A 130 15.78 -8.61 -7.99
N TYR A 131 14.69 -7.90 -7.65
CA TYR A 131 13.69 -8.41 -6.75
C TYR A 131 12.92 -9.59 -7.35
N LEU A 132 12.57 -9.52 -8.64
CA LEU A 132 11.93 -10.64 -9.32
C LEU A 132 12.82 -11.90 -9.28
N ARG A 133 14.13 -11.74 -9.51
CA ARG A 133 15.07 -12.86 -9.51
C ARG A 133 15.28 -13.48 -8.12
N ASN A 134 15.39 -12.65 -7.09
CA ASN A 134 15.83 -13.11 -5.77
C ASN A 134 14.66 -13.38 -4.80
N PHE A 135 13.50 -12.75 -5.02
CA PHE A 135 12.34 -12.78 -4.14
C PHE A 135 11.04 -12.99 -4.92
N GLY A 136 11.11 -13.81 -5.99
CA GLY A 136 10.04 -13.98 -6.97
C GLY A 136 8.69 -14.24 -6.34
N GLU A 137 8.58 -15.14 -5.36
CA GLU A 137 7.30 -15.50 -4.74
C GLU A 137 6.56 -14.29 -4.17
N PHE A 138 7.24 -13.44 -3.40
CA PHE A 138 6.62 -12.27 -2.77
C PHE A 138 6.43 -11.14 -3.78
N PHE A 139 7.47 -10.83 -4.55
CA PHE A 139 7.43 -9.77 -5.53
C PHE A 139 6.37 -10.03 -6.62
N GLU A 140 6.33 -11.24 -7.17
CA GLU A 140 5.31 -11.62 -8.16
C GLU A 140 3.89 -11.53 -7.59
N ASN A 141 3.68 -11.98 -6.35
CA ASN A 141 2.38 -11.90 -5.72
C ASN A 141 1.92 -10.44 -5.57
N GLN A 142 2.80 -9.54 -5.11
CA GLN A 142 2.51 -8.12 -4.98
C GLN A 142 2.16 -7.48 -6.32
N VAL A 143 2.86 -7.85 -7.39
CA VAL A 143 2.60 -7.33 -8.75
C VAL A 143 1.32 -7.93 -9.33
N LYS A 144 1.14 -9.25 -9.27
CA LYS A 144 -0.02 -9.95 -9.84
C LYS A 144 -1.35 -9.58 -9.19
N SER A 145 -1.32 -9.26 -7.88
CA SER A 145 -2.53 -8.93 -7.11
C SER A 145 -2.88 -7.44 -7.12
N ALA A 146 -2.03 -6.59 -7.69
CA ALA A 146 -2.24 -5.15 -7.73
C ALA A 146 -3.25 -4.74 -8.81
N GLY A 147 -4.18 -3.86 -8.48
CA GLY A 147 -4.98 -3.13 -9.47
C GLY A 147 -4.20 -1.96 -10.07
N THR A 148 -3.32 -1.34 -9.27
CA THR A 148 -2.43 -0.25 -9.70
C THR A 148 -0.99 -0.56 -9.34
N ILE A 149 -0.05 -0.30 -10.24
CA ILE A 149 1.39 -0.41 -9.99
C ILE A 149 2.02 0.97 -10.20
N ILE A 150 2.75 1.45 -9.21
CA ILE A 150 3.48 2.72 -9.29
C ILE A 150 4.97 2.43 -9.35
N LEU A 151 5.62 2.84 -10.43
CA LEU A 151 7.07 2.82 -10.53
C LEU A 151 7.66 4.02 -9.80
N SER A 152 8.39 3.76 -8.72
CA SER A 152 9.16 4.78 -8.01
C SER A 152 10.54 4.97 -8.62
N ARG A 153 11.15 6.13 -8.35
CA ARG A 153 12.51 6.49 -8.82
C ARG A 153 12.68 6.52 -10.34
N THR A 154 11.61 6.75 -11.07
CA THR A 154 11.66 6.90 -12.54
C THR A 154 12.42 8.16 -12.97
N ASP A 155 12.51 9.16 -12.10
CA ASP A 155 13.36 10.35 -12.26
C ASP A 155 14.88 10.04 -12.23
N LYS A 156 15.26 8.88 -11.67
CA LYS A 156 16.66 8.43 -11.54
C LYS A 156 17.04 7.35 -12.56
N ALA A 157 16.10 6.90 -13.37
CA ALA A 157 16.28 5.87 -14.36
C ALA A 157 16.29 6.46 -15.78
N ASP A 158 17.05 5.87 -16.68
CA ASP A 158 16.91 6.14 -18.11
C ASP A 158 15.61 5.54 -18.67
N THR A 159 15.22 6.03 -19.83
CA THR A 159 13.97 5.60 -20.50
C THR A 159 13.96 4.09 -20.78
N GLU A 160 15.08 3.53 -21.21
CA GLU A 160 15.19 2.11 -21.54
C GLU A 160 14.94 1.24 -20.31
N LYS A 161 15.46 1.65 -19.14
CA LYS A 161 15.24 0.94 -17.88
C LYS A 161 13.78 1.00 -17.44
N VAL A 162 13.14 2.15 -17.59
CA VAL A 162 11.71 2.31 -17.28
C VAL A 162 10.87 1.42 -18.21
N GLU A 163 11.12 1.44 -19.51
CA GLU A 163 10.42 0.61 -20.50
C GLU A 163 10.61 -0.89 -20.23
N ALA A 164 11.82 -1.31 -19.90
CA ALA A 164 12.11 -2.69 -19.56
C ALA A 164 11.36 -3.15 -18.30
N ALA A 165 11.27 -2.29 -17.28
CA ALA A 165 10.50 -2.56 -16.08
C ALA A 165 8.99 -2.65 -16.38
N VAL A 166 8.45 -1.71 -17.16
CA VAL A 166 7.04 -1.73 -17.58
C VAL A 166 6.71 -3.02 -18.33
N LYS A 167 7.57 -3.42 -19.29
CA LYS A 167 7.38 -4.67 -20.05
C LYS A 167 7.32 -5.89 -19.11
N MET A 168 8.29 -6.00 -18.19
CA MET A 168 8.34 -7.11 -17.23
C MET A 168 7.11 -7.14 -16.31
N LEU A 169 6.67 -5.99 -15.81
CA LEU A 169 5.49 -5.89 -14.96
C LEU A 169 4.21 -6.23 -15.73
N ARG A 170 4.13 -5.83 -17.01
CA ARG A 170 3.01 -6.13 -17.89
C ARG A 170 2.90 -7.62 -18.22
N GLU A 171 4.04 -8.33 -18.33
CA GLU A 171 4.08 -9.79 -18.47
C GLU A 171 3.55 -10.51 -17.23
N LEU A 172 3.80 -9.95 -16.03
CA LEU A 172 3.30 -10.51 -14.77
C LEU A 172 1.83 -10.15 -14.50
N ASN A 173 1.42 -8.93 -14.86
CA ASN A 173 0.06 -8.42 -14.66
C ASN A 173 -0.37 -7.54 -15.85
N PRO A 174 -1.04 -8.14 -16.86
CA PRO A 174 -1.52 -7.39 -18.02
C PRO A 174 -2.62 -6.41 -17.72
N GLU A 175 -3.39 -6.61 -16.64
CA GLU A 175 -4.59 -5.82 -16.30
C GLU A 175 -4.27 -4.59 -15.43
N ALA A 176 -3.17 -4.60 -14.69
CA ALA A 176 -2.86 -3.52 -13.76
C ALA A 176 -2.68 -2.18 -14.47
N HIS A 177 -3.14 -1.11 -13.84
CA HIS A 177 -2.80 0.25 -14.25
C HIS A 177 -1.38 0.59 -13.83
N ILE A 178 -0.45 0.79 -14.79
CA ILE A 178 0.96 1.09 -14.51
C ILE A 178 1.21 2.59 -14.63
N ILE A 179 1.67 3.21 -13.55
CA ILE A 179 2.01 4.64 -13.47
C ILE A 179 3.53 4.79 -13.40
N THR A 180 4.08 5.51 -14.36
CA THR A 180 5.53 5.81 -14.45
C THR A 180 5.86 7.26 -14.10
N THR A 181 4.86 8.09 -13.83
CA THR A 181 5.04 9.47 -13.37
C THR A 181 5.76 9.48 -12.03
N PRO A 182 6.83 10.28 -11.85
CA PRO A 182 7.51 10.40 -10.57
C PRO A 182 6.53 10.74 -9.44
N VAL A 183 6.71 10.10 -8.27
CA VAL A 183 5.79 10.24 -7.14
C VAL A 183 5.64 11.70 -6.68
N GLU A 184 6.70 12.49 -6.79
CA GLU A 184 6.73 13.89 -6.39
C GLU A 184 5.75 14.76 -7.18
N VAL A 185 5.54 14.44 -8.47
CA VAL A 185 4.63 15.19 -9.38
C VAL A 185 3.32 14.45 -9.65
N LEU A 186 3.19 13.23 -9.12
CA LEU A 186 1.99 12.42 -9.29
C LEU A 186 0.82 13.05 -8.51
N GLY A 187 -0.29 13.33 -9.20
CA GLY A 187 -1.53 13.72 -8.52
C GLY A 187 -2.14 12.56 -7.76
N GLY A 188 -2.29 12.68 -6.44
CA GLY A 188 -2.73 11.59 -5.56
C GLY A 188 -4.09 10.97 -5.93
N LYS A 189 -4.98 11.75 -6.57
CA LYS A 189 -6.30 11.26 -7.05
C LYS A 189 -6.21 10.19 -8.16
N LYS A 190 -5.05 10.04 -8.80
CA LYS A 190 -4.83 9.03 -9.84
C LYS A 190 -4.42 7.67 -9.27
N VAL A 191 -4.16 7.61 -7.98
CA VAL A 191 -3.68 6.42 -7.26
C VAL A 191 -4.82 5.71 -6.54
N LEU A 192 -5.81 6.46 -6.08
CA LEU A 192 -6.89 6.03 -5.19
C LEU A 192 -8.18 5.73 -5.94
#